data_0f924a929043ee2f753d7921fab1463d
#
_entry.id   0f924a929043ee2f753d7921fab1463d
#
_cell.length_a   1.000
_cell.length_b   1.000
_cell.length_c   1.000
_cell.angle_alpha   90.00
_cell.angle_beta   90.00
_cell.angle_gamma   90.00
#
_symmetry.space_group_name_H-M   'P 1'
#
loop_
_entity.id
_entity.type
_entity.pdbx_description
1 polymer ?
#
loop_
_entity_poly.entity_id
_entity_poly.type
_entity_poly.pdbx_seq_one_letter_code
_entity_poly.pdbx_strand_id
1 'polypeptide(L)'
;MTFYERNLPHWQPEGTTFFVTWRLFGSLPLQKRTARNGCATGNAPRTETPGERFVRMDRALDRTAIGPHWLKMPSVADRVTDLILKGEKELGYFSLRAFVIMPIHVHLLMTPKIAMRRIMNGLKGSTAFAANVILNRRGRPFWQDESFDHWVRTEKEFGNILRYIEWNPVSAGLVARPEEWPWSSARLSCPT
;
A
#
# COMPACT_ATOMS: atom_id res chain seq x y z
N MET A 1 22.41 -2.43 1.74
CA MET A 1 21.55 -3.62 1.66
C MET A 1 20.15 -3.15 1.30
N THR A 2 19.75 -3.42 0.07
CA THR A 2 18.38 -3.19 -0.40
C THR A 2 17.50 -4.26 0.20
N PHE A 3 16.72 -3.92 1.24
CA PHE A 3 15.66 -4.78 1.72
C PHE A 3 14.47 -4.67 0.76
N TYR A 4 14.58 -5.42 -0.31
CA TYR A 4 13.47 -5.81 -1.14
C TYR A 4 13.53 -7.32 -1.27
N GLU A 5 12.86 -8.01 -0.39
CA GLU A 5 12.59 -9.42 -0.60
C GLU A 5 11.53 -9.51 -1.69
N ARG A 6 11.94 -9.93 -2.88
CA ARG A 6 11.07 -10.32 -4.00
C ARG A 6 10.19 -11.53 -3.70
N ASN A 7 10.27 -12.05 -2.50
CA ASN A 7 9.63 -13.30 -2.12
C ASN A 7 8.54 -13.00 -1.10
N LEU A 8 7.31 -12.87 -1.60
CA LEU A 8 6.13 -13.16 -0.78
C LEU A 8 6.35 -14.55 -0.16
N PRO A 9 6.18 -14.72 1.15
CA PRO A 9 6.44 -16.00 1.80
C PRO A 9 5.67 -17.11 1.09
N HIS A 10 6.38 -18.15 0.68
CA HIS A 10 5.79 -19.32 0.00
C HIS A 10 4.86 -20.13 0.90
N TRP A 11 4.91 -19.87 2.22
CA TRP A 11 4.09 -20.53 3.22
C TRP A 11 3.14 -19.49 3.84
N GLN A 12 1.85 -19.66 3.56
CA GLN A 12 0.77 -18.83 4.10
C GLN A 12 -0.09 -19.71 4.99
N PRO A 13 -0.02 -19.59 6.33
CA PRO A 13 -0.97 -20.24 7.20
C PRO A 13 -2.40 -19.80 6.85
N GLU A 14 -3.34 -20.73 6.81
CA GLU A 14 -4.75 -20.42 6.60
C GLU A 14 -5.23 -19.39 7.64
N GLY A 15 -6.03 -18.41 7.20
CA GLY A 15 -6.55 -17.37 8.07
C GLY A 15 -5.58 -16.22 8.40
N THR A 16 -4.34 -16.26 7.91
CA THR A 16 -3.37 -15.21 8.18
C THR A 16 -3.74 -13.90 7.47
N THR A 17 -3.74 -12.80 8.22
CA THR A 17 -3.98 -11.45 7.68
C THR A 17 -2.67 -10.79 7.30
N PHE A 18 -2.67 -10.12 6.15
CA PHE A 18 -1.54 -9.37 5.64
C PHE A 18 -1.88 -7.89 5.49
N PHE A 19 -0.96 -7.05 5.89
CA PHE A 19 -0.92 -5.65 5.54
C PHE A 19 -0.02 -5.47 4.32
N VAL A 20 -0.55 -4.87 3.26
CA VAL A 20 0.15 -4.70 1.99
C VAL A 20 0.11 -3.24 1.57
N THR A 21 1.26 -2.74 1.10
CA THR A 21 1.36 -1.38 0.52
C THR A 21 2.05 -1.44 -0.83
N TRP A 22 1.48 -0.76 -1.82
CA TRP A 22 2.12 -0.56 -3.12
C TRP A 22 1.89 0.86 -3.61
N ARG A 23 2.77 1.34 -4.46
CA ARG A 23 2.83 2.75 -4.85
C ARG A 23 2.95 2.95 -6.35
N LEU A 24 2.64 4.16 -6.81
CA LEU A 24 2.80 4.55 -8.20
C LEU A 24 4.27 4.48 -8.65
N PHE A 25 4.47 4.10 -9.88
CA PHE A 25 5.79 4.12 -10.52
C PHE A 25 6.33 5.57 -10.54
N GLY A 26 7.56 5.75 -10.07
CA GLY A 26 8.21 7.05 -10.01
C GLY A 26 7.75 7.98 -8.88
N SER A 27 6.96 7.50 -7.91
CA SER A 27 6.47 8.29 -6.76
C SER A 27 7.54 8.64 -5.71
N LEU A 28 8.67 7.96 -5.71
CA LEU A 28 9.85 8.31 -4.92
C LEU A 28 11.06 8.44 -5.85
N PRO A 29 11.97 9.38 -5.57
CA PRO A 29 13.21 9.46 -6.32
C PRO A 29 13.99 8.15 -6.13
N LEU A 30 14.57 7.64 -7.21
CA LEU A 30 15.53 6.54 -7.13
C LEU A 30 16.65 6.97 -6.21
N GLN A 31 16.76 6.34 -5.03
CA GLN A 31 17.93 6.52 -4.19
C GLN A 31 19.15 6.03 -4.99
N LYS A 32 19.97 6.96 -5.49
CA LYS A 32 21.27 6.61 -6.04
C LYS A 32 22.01 5.82 -4.95
N ARG A 33 22.38 4.59 -5.24
CA ARG A 33 23.24 3.76 -4.38
C ARG A 33 24.56 4.51 -4.23
N THR A 34 24.69 5.37 -3.22
CA THR A 34 26.00 5.81 -2.76
C THR A 34 26.59 4.66 -1.95
N ALA A 35 27.46 3.90 -2.58
CA ALA A 35 28.40 3.04 -1.86
C ALA A 35 29.27 3.98 -1.01
N ARG A 36 29.01 4.08 0.28
CA ARG A 36 29.92 4.63 1.25
C ARG A 36 30.50 3.49 2.06
N ASN A 37 31.68 3.02 1.62
CA ASN A 37 32.66 2.42 2.51
C ASN A 37 33.19 3.54 3.42
N GLY A 38 32.65 3.64 4.59
CA GLY A 38 33.14 4.52 5.65
C GLY A 38 33.21 3.69 6.93
N CYS A 39 34.45 3.37 7.33
CA CYS A 39 34.75 2.86 8.68
C CYS A 39 34.39 3.97 9.68
N ALA A 40 33.29 3.80 10.43
CA ALA A 40 32.94 4.68 11.55
C ALA A 40 33.08 3.89 12.84
N THR A 41 34.14 4.16 13.54
CA THR A 41 34.32 3.91 14.99
C THR A 41 33.42 4.90 15.74
N GLY A 42 32.43 4.40 16.46
CA GLY A 42 31.63 5.19 17.38
C GLY A 42 30.16 4.72 17.43
N ASN A 43 29.69 4.37 18.62
CA ASN A 43 28.33 3.95 19.05
C ASN A 43 27.40 3.47 17.93
N ALA A 44 27.15 2.16 17.84
CA ALA A 44 26.27 1.58 16.88
C ALA A 44 24.90 2.29 16.92
N PRO A 45 24.44 2.93 15.83
CA PRO A 45 23.12 3.54 15.82
C PRO A 45 22.08 2.45 16.07
N ARG A 46 21.10 2.74 16.94
CA ARG A 46 19.95 1.86 17.18
C ARG A 46 19.40 1.40 15.83
N THR A 47 19.46 0.10 15.59
CA THR A 47 18.97 -0.46 14.32
C THR A 47 17.46 -0.25 14.23
N GLU A 48 17.04 0.55 13.26
CA GLU A 48 15.63 0.84 12.97
C GLU A 48 14.89 -0.49 12.72
N THR A 49 13.78 -0.70 13.42
CA THR A 49 12.92 -1.88 13.20
C THR A 49 12.26 -1.82 11.84
N PRO A 50 11.83 -2.97 11.25
CA PRO A 50 11.08 -2.97 9.99
C PRO A 50 9.83 -2.09 10.02
N GLY A 51 9.11 -2.04 11.16
CA GLY A 51 7.93 -1.19 11.34
C GLY A 51 8.28 0.30 11.36
N GLU A 52 9.32 0.72 12.08
CA GLU A 52 9.78 2.12 12.10
C GLU A 52 10.21 2.57 10.71
N ARG A 53 10.92 1.71 9.97
CA ARG A 53 11.33 1.96 8.58
C ARG A 53 10.11 2.13 7.67
N PHE A 54 9.10 1.26 7.81
CA PHE A 54 7.85 1.36 7.06
C PHE A 54 7.17 2.71 7.31
N VAL A 55 6.91 3.07 8.57
CA VAL A 55 6.26 4.34 8.94
C VAL A 55 7.04 5.56 8.42
N ARG A 56 8.36 5.52 8.48
CA ARG A 56 9.19 6.60 7.93
C ARG A 56 9.08 6.71 6.40
N MET A 57 9.07 5.58 5.70
CA MET A 57 8.93 5.55 4.25
C MET A 57 7.53 6.04 3.83
N ASP A 58 6.52 5.63 4.53
CA ASP A 58 5.12 6.00 4.27
C ASP A 58 4.89 7.50 4.48
N ARG A 59 5.40 8.06 5.58
CA ARG A 59 5.40 9.52 5.78
C ARG A 59 6.16 10.28 4.69
N ALA A 60 7.19 9.68 4.11
CA ALA A 60 7.90 10.26 2.98
C ALA A 60 7.04 10.24 1.71
N LEU A 61 6.22 9.19 1.51
CA LEU A 61 5.25 9.12 0.43
C LEU A 61 4.18 10.20 0.57
N ASP A 62 3.62 10.39 1.78
CA ASP A 62 2.60 11.40 2.05
C ASP A 62 3.08 12.84 1.81
N ARG A 63 4.34 13.10 2.10
CA ARG A 63 4.97 14.43 1.95
C ARG A 63 5.54 14.70 0.56
N THR A 64 5.57 13.69 -0.30
CA THR A 64 6.22 13.83 -1.61
C THR A 64 5.37 14.69 -2.54
N ALA A 65 5.95 15.81 -2.99
CA ALA A 65 5.41 16.64 -4.07
C ALA A 65 5.92 16.18 -5.45
N ILE A 66 6.83 15.21 -5.49
CA ILE A 66 7.51 14.76 -6.71
C ILE A 66 6.87 13.46 -7.21
N GLY A 67 6.67 13.40 -8.53
CA GLY A 67 6.13 12.22 -9.19
C GLY A 67 4.63 12.31 -9.49
N PRO A 68 4.06 11.23 -10.02
CA PRO A 68 2.66 11.22 -10.41
C PRO A 68 1.74 11.13 -9.19
N HIS A 69 0.63 11.87 -9.24
CA HIS A 69 -0.43 11.84 -8.22
C HIS A 69 -1.75 11.35 -8.84
N TRP A 70 -1.68 10.35 -9.73
CA TRP A 70 -2.83 9.91 -10.52
C TRP A 70 -4.00 9.40 -9.67
N LEU A 71 -3.72 8.91 -8.47
CA LEU A 71 -4.77 8.46 -7.53
C LEU A 71 -5.53 9.62 -6.86
N LYS A 72 -5.14 10.89 -7.09
CA LYS A 72 -5.96 12.05 -6.74
C LYS A 72 -7.13 12.26 -7.71
N MET A 73 -7.06 11.68 -8.91
CA MET A 73 -8.13 11.79 -9.90
C MET A 73 -9.27 10.85 -9.50
N PRO A 74 -10.49 11.36 -9.25
CA PRO A 74 -11.62 10.53 -8.82
C PRO A 74 -11.85 9.34 -9.75
N SER A 75 -11.85 9.54 -11.06
CA SER A 75 -12.04 8.46 -12.04
C SER A 75 -11.03 7.32 -11.95
N VAL A 76 -9.78 7.62 -11.53
CA VAL A 76 -8.74 6.61 -11.32
C VAL A 76 -8.93 5.92 -9.97
N ALA A 77 -9.13 6.70 -8.90
CA ALA A 77 -9.30 6.17 -7.55
C ALA A 77 -10.57 5.33 -7.42
N ASP A 78 -11.70 5.77 -7.99
CA ASP A 78 -12.95 5.01 -8.05
C ASP A 78 -12.71 3.65 -8.71
N ARG A 79 -12.02 3.65 -9.85
CA ARG A 79 -11.76 2.41 -10.58
C ARG A 79 -10.83 1.45 -9.83
N VAL A 80 -9.85 1.98 -9.09
CA VAL A 80 -8.99 1.16 -8.22
C VAL A 80 -9.82 0.59 -7.06
N THR A 81 -10.67 1.39 -6.44
CA THR A 81 -11.60 0.95 -5.38
C THR A 81 -12.50 -0.18 -5.87
N ASP A 82 -13.19 0.01 -7.01
CA ASP A 82 -14.08 -1.00 -7.60
C ASP A 82 -13.38 -2.33 -7.81
N LEU A 83 -12.14 -2.31 -8.32
CA LEU A 83 -11.39 -3.53 -8.59
C LEU A 83 -10.90 -4.23 -7.31
N ILE A 84 -10.60 -3.49 -6.24
CA ILE A 84 -10.32 -4.07 -4.92
C ILE A 84 -11.59 -4.74 -4.38
N LEU A 85 -12.72 -4.05 -4.37
CA LEU A 85 -14.00 -4.58 -3.89
C LEU A 85 -14.47 -5.78 -4.72
N LYS A 86 -14.26 -5.74 -6.04
CA LYS A 86 -14.51 -6.87 -6.93
C LYS A 86 -13.69 -8.10 -6.56
N GLY A 87 -12.42 -7.91 -6.22
CA GLY A 87 -11.53 -8.98 -5.78
C GLY A 87 -12.06 -9.74 -4.55
N GLU A 88 -12.70 -9.04 -3.63
CA GLU A 88 -13.37 -9.62 -2.47
C GLU A 88 -14.73 -10.22 -2.81
N LYS A 89 -15.66 -9.39 -3.32
CA LYS A 89 -17.10 -9.70 -3.39
C LYS A 89 -17.45 -10.65 -4.53
N GLU A 90 -16.84 -10.48 -5.69
CA GLU A 90 -17.16 -11.27 -6.88
C GLU A 90 -16.19 -12.44 -7.09
N LEU A 91 -14.89 -12.19 -6.91
CA LEU A 91 -13.87 -13.19 -7.18
C LEU A 91 -13.52 -14.05 -5.95
N GLY A 92 -13.87 -13.60 -4.75
CA GLY A 92 -13.63 -14.34 -3.51
C GLY A 92 -12.14 -14.58 -3.21
N TYR A 93 -11.24 -13.74 -3.71
CA TYR A 93 -9.79 -13.96 -3.61
C TYR A 93 -9.23 -13.71 -2.21
N PHE A 94 -9.89 -12.89 -1.43
CA PHE A 94 -9.50 -12.51 -0.07
C PHE A 94 -10.73 -12.01 0.71
N SER A 95 -10.60 -11.93 2.03
CA SER A 95 -11.50 -11.15 2.87
C SER A 95 -10.86 -9.80 3.16
N LEU A 96 -11.50 -8.72 2.74
CA LEU A 96 -11.05 -7.36 2.97
C LEU A 96 -11.31 -6.97 4.43
N ARG A 97 -10.31 -6.38 5.09
CA ARG A 97 -10.41 -5.89 6.48
C ARG A 97 -10.40 -4.37 6.53
N ALA A 98 -9.49 -3.75 5.81
CA ALA A 98 -9.42 -2.31 5.62
C ALA A 98 -8.68 -1.96 4.34
N PHE A 99 -8.94 -0.78 3.77
CA PHE A 99 -8.16 -0.22 2.69
C PHE A 99 -8.20 1.31 2.70
N VAL A 100 -7.20 1.91 2.08
CA VAL A 100 -7.21 3.32 1.71
C VAL A 100 -6.40 3.52 0.44
N ILE A 101 -6.93 4.35 -0.46
CA ILE A 101 -6.23 4.81 -1.66
C ILE A 101 -5.76 6.22 -1.40
N MET A 102 -4.46 6.37 -1.22
CA MET A 102 -3.78 7.65 -1.05
C MET A 102 -3.37 8.24 -2.40
N PRO A 103 -2.98 9.51 -2.48
CA PRO A 103 -2.64 10.17 -3.76
C PRO A 103 -1.63 9.44 -4.64
N ILE A 104 -0.72 8.66 -4.05
CA ILE A 104 0.41 8.00 -4.75
C ILE A 104 0.62 6.54 -4.36
N HIS A 105 -0.12 6.02 -3.40
CA HIS A 105 -0.01 4.63 -2.90
C HIS A 105 -1.33 4.10 -2.37
N VAL A 106 -1.36 2.81 -2.10
CA VAL A 106 -2.53 2.10 -1.57
C VAL A 106 -2.09 1.26 -0.39
N HIS A 107 -2.90 1.26 0.66
CA HIS A 107 -2.80 0.32 1.77
C HIS A 107 -3.97 -0.65 1.75
N LEU A 108 -3.69 -1.90 2.01
CA LEU A 108 -4.67 -2.97 2.05
C LEU A 108 -4.40 -3.90 3.24
N LEU A 109 -5.40 -4.13 4.07
CA LEU A 109 -5.41 -5.14 5.11
C LEU A 109 -6.38 -6.24 4.68
N MET A 110 -5.88 -7.45 4.44
CA MET A 110 -6.68 -8.54 3.91
C MET A 110 -6.25 -9.91 4.43
N THR A 111 -7.21 -10.84 4.46
CA THR A 111 -6.96 -12.26 4.71
C THR A 111 -7.08 -13.00 3.37
N PRO A 112 -5.98 -13.48 2.76
CA PRO A 112 -5.99 -14.18 1.48
C PRO A 112 -6.77 -15.49 1.56
N LYS A 113 -7.51 -15.81 0.50
CA LYS A 113 -8.17 -17.12 0.27
C LYS A 113 -7.50 -17.91 -0.85
N ILE A 114 -6.62 -17.25 -1.61
CA ILE A 114 -5.76 -17.86 -2.64
C ILE A 114 -4.33 -17.33 -2.48
N ALA A 115 -3.38 -17.84 -3.24
CA ALA A 115 -1.99 -17.42 -3.16
C ALA A 115 -1.82 -15.90 -3.32
N MET A 116 -1.15 -15.24 -2.36
CA MET A 116 -0.91 -13.79 -2.31
C MET A 116 -0.35 -13.24 -3.62
N ARG A 117 0.60 -13.96 -4.22
CA ARG A 117 1.18 -13.58 -5.52
C ARG A 117 0.11 -13.44 -6.62
N ARG A 118 -0.87 -14.35 -6.65
CA ARG A 118 -1.98 -14.29 -7.62
C ARG A 118 -2.88 -13.09 -7.37
N ILE A 119 -3.18 -12.81 -6.10
CA ILE A 119 -3.97 -11.64 -5.69
C ILE A 119 -3.26 -10.36 -6.13
N MET A 120 -1.99 -10.19 -5.76
CA MET A 120 -1.24 -8.96 -6.06
C MET A 120 -1.02 -8.75 -7.55
N ASN A 121 -0.71 -9.81 -8.30
CA ASN A 121 -0.58 -9.71 -9.76
C ASN A 121 -1.91 -9.33 -10.41
N GLY A 122 -3.02 -9.91 -9.95
CA GLY A 122 -4.36 -9.59 -10.42
C GLY A 122 -4.76 -8.14 -10.12
N LEU A 123 -4.62 -7.71 -8.87
CA LEU A 123 -4.95 -6.34 -8.45
C LEU A 123 -4.08 -5.31 -9.17
N LYS A 124 -2.75 -5.46 -9.13
CA LYS A 124 -1.84 -4.50 -9.79
C LYS A 124 -2.03 -4.50 -11.31
N GLY A 125 -2.21 -5.66 -11.93
CA GLY A 125 -2.41 -5.74 -13.38
C GLY A 125 -3.72 -5.11 -13.84
N SER A 126 -4.83 -5.49 -13.22
CA SER A 126 -6.16 -4.97 -13.60
C SER A 126 -6.32 -3.47 -13.32
N THR A 127 -5.83 -3.00 -12.17
CA THR A 127 -5.89 -1.58 -11.80
C THR A 127 -4.96 -0.74 -12.69
N ALA A 128 -3.75 -1.21 -13.00
CA ALA A 128 -2.83 -0.53 -13.92
C ALA A 128 -3.42 -0.43 -15.33
N PHE A 129 -4.01 -1.51 -15.83
CA PHE A 129 -4.66 -1.50 -17.14
C PHE A 129 -5.79 -0.45 -17.19
N ALA A 130 -6.71 -0.52 -16.23
CA ALA A 130 -7.86 0.38 -16.19
C ALA A 130 -7.45 1.85 -16.02
N ALA A 131 -6.51 2.14 -15.09
CA ALA A 131 -6.00 3.49 -14.88
C ALA A 131 -5.28 4.03 -16.12
N ASN A 132 -4.46 3.22 -16.79
CA ASN A 132 -3.76 3.64 -18.00
C ASN A 132 -4.70 3.89 -19.19
N VAL A 133 -5.88 3.24 -19.22
CA VAL A 133 -6.94 3.57 -20.20
C VAL A 133 -7.49 4.98 -19.92
N ILE A 134 -7.87 5.26 -18.66
CA ILE A 134 -8.38 6.58 -18.23
C ILE A 134 -7.37 7.70 -18.50
N LEU A 135 -6.10 7.44 -18.23
CA LEU A 135 -5.00 8.40 -18.37
C LEU A 135 -4.45 8.51 -19.80
N ASN A 136 -4.98 7.76 -20.75
CA ASN A 136 -4.46 7.62 -22.11
C ASN A 136 -2.95 7.27 -22.16
N ARG A 137 -2.54 6.29 -21.32
CA ARG A 137 -1.15 5.88 -21.10
C ARG A 137 -0.93 4.37 -21.27
N ARG A 138 -1.67 3.74 -22.17
CA ARG A 138 -1.55 2.29 -22.42
C ARG A 138 -0.09 1.86 -22.65
N GLY A 139 0.30 0.74 -22.05
CA GLY A 139 1.65 0.18 -22.16
C GLY A 139 2.71 0.87 -21.29
N ARG A 140 2.34 1.87 -20.50
CA ARG A 140 3.27 2.54 -19.58
C ARG A 140 3.21 1.92 -18.18
N PRO A 141 4.32 1.91 -17.42
CA PRO A 141 4.30 1.54 -16.00
C PRO A 141 3.33 2.43 -15.22
N PHE A 142 2.49 1.81 -14.37
CA PHE A 142 1.57 2.51 -13.48
C PHE A 142 1.96 2.29 -12.01
N TRP A 143 2.19 1.04 -11.62
CA TRP A 143 2.67 0.68 -10.29
C TRP A 143 4.17 0.42 -10.29
N GLN A 144 4.83 0.72 -9.17
CA GLN A 144 6.16 0.21 -8.88
C GLN A 144 6.09 -1.32 -8.77
N ASP A 145 7.10 -2.03 -9.27
CA ASP A 145 7.10 -3.51 -9.27
C ASP A 145 6.99 -4.09 -7.86
N GLU A 146 7.68 -3.45 -6.93
CA GLU A 146 7.76 -3.88 -5.55
C GLU A 146 6.51 -3.46 -4.76
N SER A 147 6.13 -4.29 -3.79
CA SER A 147 5.16 -3.99 -2.74
C SER A 147 5.78 -4.33 -1.39
N PHE A 148 5.36 -3.61 -0.36
CA PHE A 148 5.64 -3.99 1.02
C PHE A 148 4.51 -4.89 1.48
N ASP A 149 4.86 -6.01 2.12
CA ASP A 149 3.91 -6.91 2.77
C ASP A 149 4.39 -7.23 4.18
N HIS A 150 3.44 -7.30 5.10
CA HIS A 150 3.68 -7.59 6.50
C HIS A 150 2.61 -8.54 7.03
N TRP A 151 3.05 -9.63 7.64
CA TRP A 151 2.18 -10.59 8.29
C TRP A 151 1.74 -10.06 9.67
N VAL A 152 0.44 -9.93 9.88
CA VAL A 152 -0.16 -9.51 11.15
C VAL A 152 -0.21 -10.70 12.11
N ARG A 153 0.41 -10.56 13.28
CA ARG A 153 0.64 -11.67 14.22
C ARG A 153 -0.27 -11.65 15.44
N THR A 154 -0.79 -10.50 15.82
CA THR A 154 -1.59 -10.32 17.03
C THR A 154 -2.80 -9.45 16.79
N GLU A 155 -3.86 -9.62 17.58
CA GLU A 155 -5.05 -8.77 17.56
C GLU A 155 -4.71 -7.29 17.84
N LYS A 156 -3.76 -7.02 18.73
CA LYS A 156 -3.29 -5.66 19.01
C LYS A 156 -2.67 -5.03 17.78
N GLU A 157 -1.84 -5.78 17.05
CA GLU A 157 -1.21 -5.34 15.82
C GLU A 157 -2.25 -5.11 14.72
N PHE A 158 -3.21 -6.02 14.59
CA PHE A 158 -4.35 -5.89 13.68
C PHE A 158 -5.11 -4.58 13.92
N GLY A 159 -5.52 -4.31 15.16
CA GLY A 159 -6.22 -3.07 15.52
C GLY A 159 -5.39 -1.81 15.26
N ASN A 160 -4.08 -1.85 15.49
CA ASN A 160 -3.19 -0.74 15.20
C ASN A 160 -3.07 -0.46 13.70
N ILE A 161 -2.92 -1.51 12.88
CA ILE A 161 -2.82 -1.39 11.43
C ILE A 161 -4.15 -0.93 10.82
N LEU A 162 -5.28 -1.47 11.28
CA LEU A 162 -6.61 -1.04 10.84
C LEU A 162 -6.78 0.46 11.07
N ARG A 163 -6.54 0.92 12.30
CA ARG A 163 -6.59 2.35 12.65
C ARG A 163 -5.62 3.17 11.80
N TYR A 164 -4.41 2.68 11.61
CA TYR A 164 -3.40 3.34 10.78
C TYR A 164 -3.90 3.56 9.35
N ILE A 165 -4.49 2.55 8.71
CA ILE A 165 -5.05 2.64 7.36
C ILE A 165 -6.17 3.69 7.30
N GLU A 166 -7.11 3.63 8.23
CA GLU A 166 -8.27 4.53 8.25
C GLU A 166 -7.89 5.98 8.53
N TRP A 167 -6.92 6.21 9.42
CA TRP A 167 -6.44 7.53 9.80
C TRP A 167 -5.36 8.09 8.89
N ASN A 168 -4.91 7.35 7.89
CA ASN A 168 -3.85 7.78 6.98
C ASN A 168 -4.18 9.10 6.26
N PRO A 169 -5.40 9.32 5.69
CA PRO A 169 -5.75 10.59 5.05
C PRO A 169 -5.77 11.79 6.01
N VAL A 170 -6.17 11.56 7.27
CA VAL A 170 -6.13 12.61 8.31
C VAL A 170 -4.69 12.95 8.68
N SER A 171 -3.85 11.93 8.86
CA SER A 171 -2.42 12.09 9.17
C SER A 171 -1.66 12.81 8.06
N ALA A 172 -2.10 12.64 6.81
CA ALA A 172 -1.56 13.34 5.63
C ALA A 172 -2.16 14.74 5.44
N GLY A 173 -3.11 15.18 6.29
CA GLY A 173 -3.76 16.49 6.21
C GLY A 173 -4.71 16.65 5.02
N LEU A 174 -5.23 15.55 4.47
CA LEU A 174 -6.13 15.56 3.32
C LEU A 174 -7.59 15.80 3.70
N VAL A 175 -7.99 15.34 4.87
CA VAL A 175 -9.34 15.48 5.45
C VAL A 175 -9.23 15.68 6.97
N ALA A 176 -10.31 16.13 7.63
CA ALA A 176 -10.35 16.29 9.08
C ALA A 176 -10.73 14.99 9.80
N ARG A 177 -11.52 14.12 9.18
CA ARG A 177 -12.01 12.87 9.74
C ARG A 177 -11.86 11.71 8.72
N PRO A 178 -11.61 10.47 9.18
CA PRO A 178 -11.40 9.31 8.31
C PRO A 178 -12.52 9.05 7.30
N GLU A 179 -13.78 9.21 7.74
CA GLU A 179 -14.97 8.95 6.92
C GLU A 179 -15.20 9.99 5.80
N GLU A 180 -14.51 11.11 5.85
CA GLU A 180 -14.55 12.13 4.80
C GLU A 180 -13.73 11.75 3.57
N TRP A 181 -12.80 10.78 3.70
CA TRP A 181 -11.99 10.33 2.57
C TRP A 181 -12.76 9.32 1.73
N PRO A 182 -13.08 9.64 0.46
CA PRO A 182 -14.02 8.83 -0.33
C PRO A 182 -13.49 7.44 -0.68
N TRP A 183 -12.17 7.26 -0.69
CA TRP A 183 -11.50 6.01 -1.11
C TRP A 183 -10.89 5.27 0.07
N SER A 184 -11.68 5.07 1.10
CA SER A 184 -11.28 4.38 2.33
C SER A 184 -12.40 3.47 2.84
N SER A 185 -12.00 2.39 3.52
CA SER A 185 -12.93 1.52 4.27
C SER A 185 -13.65 2.27 5.40
N ALA A 186 -13.04 3.30 5.97
CA ALA A 186 -13.65 4.12 7.02
C ALA A 186 -14.99 4.74 6.58
N ARG A 187 -15.09 5.16 5.30
CA ARG A 187 -16.34 5.67 4.74
C ARG A 187 -17.42 4.60 4.60
N LEU A 188 -17.01 3.35 4.27
CA LEU A 188 -17.96 2.25 4.07
C LEU A 188 -18.52 1.71 5.39
N SER A 189 -17.84 1.97 6.51
CA SER A 189 -18.21 1.51 7.84
C SER A 189 -19.11 2.50 8.58
N CYS A 190 -19.31 3.71 8.05
CA CYS A 190 -20.19 4.70 8.64
C CYS A 190 -21.65 4.40 8.23
N PRO A 191 -22.57 4.06 9.17
CA PRO A 191 -23.98 3.94 8.83
C PRO A 191 -24.50 5.34 8.43
N THR A 192 -25.09 5.44 7.26
CA THR A 192 -25.84 6.63 6.78
C THR A 192 -27.08 6.87 7.61
#